data_d9186afe737eeb0ca2c349c303337f29
#
_entry.id   d9186afe737eeb0ca2c349c303337f29
#
_cell.length_a   1.000
_cell.length_b   1.000
_cell.length_c   1.000
_cell.angle_alpha   90.00
_cell.angle_beta   90.00
_cell.angle_gamma   90.00
#
_symmetry.space_group_name_H-M   'P 1'
#
loop_
_entity.id
_entity.type
_entity.pdbx_description
1 polymer ?
#
loop_
_entity_poly.entity_id
_entity_poly.type
_entity_poly.pdbx_seq_one_letter_code
_entity_poly.pdbx_strand_id
1 'polypeptide(L)'
;MKTIGITGGVGAGKSTVLAYLEEKYNAFVIQADEVGHIVMAPGQECYQPVIDLFGKDVIKNDKTIDRKRVSDVVFEQPDFLSCLNGIIHPAVKRYILKSLEEQKKEGRKLCVVEAALFLEEHYQEFCDEVWYIHTDEEIRIQRLMKNRGYTREKSLGIIGNQPREDYFRAHTDFVVENNGNVEKTWKQIDEGVRRNETL
;
A
#
# COMPACT_ATOMS: atom_id res chain seq x y z
N MET A 1 3.31 20.04 7.33
CA MET A 1 2.93 19.00 6.34
C MET A 1 2.21 17.93 7.10
N LYS A 2 0.99 17.59 6.71
CA LYS A 2 0.24 16.45 7.28
C LYS A 2 0.58 15.19 6.49
N THR A 3 0.78 14.08 7.20
CA THR A 3 1.00 12.75 6.60
C THR A 3 -0.12 11.81 7.02
N ILE A 4 -0.87 11.30 6.06
CA ILE A 4 -1.98 10.36 6.29
C ILE A 4 -1.55 8.98 5.81
N GLY A 5 -1.65 7.99 6.69
CA GLY A 5 -1.54 6.59 6.33
C GLY A 5 -2.87 6.05 5.81
N ILE A 6 -2.87 5.30 4.73
CA ILE A 6 -4.07 4.64 4.19
C ILE A 6 -3.87 3.14 4.18
N THR A 7 -4.77 2.45 4.87
CA THR A 7 -4.85 0.98 4.87
C THR A 7 -6.25 0.50 4.51
N GLY A 8 -6.37 -0.79 4.29
CA GLY A 8 -7.64 -1.43 3.97
C GLY A 8 -7.47 -2.63 3.06
N GLY A 9 -8.44 -3.51 3.07
CA GLY A 9 -8.37 -4.78 2.38
C GLY A 9 -8.32 -4.66 0.85
N VAL A 10 -7.95 -5.75 0.20
CA VAL A 10 -8.01 -5.88 -1.26
C VAL A 10 -9.45 -5.64 -1.75
N GLY A 11 -9.62 -4.89 -2.81
CA GLY A 11 -10.96 -4.54 -3.33
C GLY A 11 -11.70 -3.42 -2.58
N ALA A 12 -11.13 -2.86 -1.50
CA ALA A 12 -11.74 -1.77 -0.74
C ALA A 12 -11.82 -0.43 -1.51
N GLY A 13 -11.07 -0.27 -2.61
CA GLY A 13 -11.10 0.93 -3.43
C GLY A 13 -10.12 2.01 -2.96
N LYS A 14 -9.03 1.66 -2.30
CA LYS A 14 -7.97 2.58 -1.89
C LYS A 14 -7.48 3.46 -3.04
N SER A 15 -7.24 2.89 -4.22
CA SER A 15 -6.79 3.65 -5.40
C SER A 15 -7.72 4.80 -5.79
N THR A 16 -9.02 4.63 -5.63
CA THR A 16 -10.01 5.69 -5.88
C THR A 16 -9.88 6.82 -4.86
N VAL A 17 -9.65 6.48 -3.59
CA VAL A 17 -9.42 7.44 -2.51
C VAL A 17 -8.10 8.21 -2.74
N LEU A 18 -7.03 7.50 -3.11
CA LEU A 18 -5.74 8.10 -3.42
C LEU A 18 -5.85 9.11 -4.57
N ALA A 19 -6.47 8.72 -5.68
CA ALA A 19 -6.67 9.61 -6.83
C ALA A 19 -7.45 10.88 -6.45
N TYR A 20 -8.47 10.77 -5.60
CA TYR A 20 -9.21 11.94 -5.14
C TYR A 20 -8.37 12.88 -4.25
N LEU A 21 -7.53 12.32 -3.38
CA LEU A 21 -6.61 13.12 -2.55
C LEU A 21 -5.55 13.83 -3.40
N GLU A 22 -5.02 13.16 -4.44
CA GLU A 22 -4.09 13.77 -5.39
C GLU A 22 -4.74 14.91 -6.18
N GLU A 23 -5.90 14.65 -6.78
CA GLU A 23 -6.59 15.62 -7.66
C GLU A 23 -7.09 16.85 -6.88
N LYS A 24 -7.76 16.63 -5.75
CA LYS A 24 -8.43 17.72 -5.02
C LYS A 24 -7.53 18.46 -4.06
N TYR A 25 -6.64 17.74 -3.38
CA TYR A 25 -5.81 18.29 -2.32
C TYR A 25 -4.34 18.44 -2.70
N ASN A 26 -3.99 18.10 -3.94
CA ASN A 26 -2.60 18.07 -4.41
C ASN A 26 -1.71 17.26 -3.45
N ALA A 27 -2.25 16.13 -2.93
CA ALA A 27 -1.52 15.25 -2.04
C ALA A 27 -0.36 14.57 -2.79
N PHE A 28 0.77 14.43 -2.13
CA PHE A 28 1.84 13.58 -2.62
C PHE A 28 1.59 12.16 -2.12
N VAL A 29 1.31 11.24 -3.05
CA VAL A 29 0.97 9.86 -2.72
C VAL A 29 2.18 8.94 -2.88
N ILE A 30 2.45 8.14 -1.86
CA ILE A 30 3.46 7.09 -1.85
C ILE A 30 2.75 5.74 -1.65
N GLN A 31 2.84 4.87 -2.63
CA GLN A 31 2.36 3.50 -2.53
C GLN A 31 3.54 2.58 -2.23
N ALA A 32 3.56 1.97 -1.05
CA ALA A 32 4.69 1.15 -0.60
C ALA A 32 4.99 -0.03 -1.54
N ASP A 33 3.95 -0.61 -2.15
CA ASP A 33 4.11 -1.69 -3.11
C ASP A 33 4.86 -1.22 -4.37
N GLU A 34 4.61 0.01 -4.85
CA GLU A 34 5.34 0.59 -5.98
C GLU A 34 6.78 0.96 -5.57
N VAL A 35 6.97 1.46 -4.35
CA VAL A 35 8.31 1.70 -3.81
C VAL A 35 9.12 0.41 -3.75
N GLY A 36 8.49 -0.72 -3.38
CA GLY A 36 9.12 -2.04 -3.44
C GLY A 36 9.68 -2.37 -4.83
N HIS A 37 8.99 -1.95 -5.89
CA HIS A 37 9.49 -2.09 -7.26
C HIS A 37 10.66 -1.16 -7.57
N ILE A 38 10.58 0.07 -7.09
CA ILE A 38 11.65 1.08 -7.28
C ILE A 38 12.95 0.60 -6.64
N VAL A 39 12.92 0.16 -5.38
CA VAL A 39 14.13 -0.24 -4.65
C VAL A 39 14.80 -1.50 -5.22
N MET A 40 14.06 -2.30 -5.98
CA MET A 40 14.57 -3.48 -6.71
C MET A 40 15.02 -3.18 -8.14
N ALA A 41 14.89 -1.96 -8.65
CA ALA A 41 15.32 -1.61 -9.99
C ALA A 41 16.86 -1.67 -10.14
N PRO A 42 17.40 -1.85 -11.35
CA PRO A 42 18.84 -1.87 -11.58
C PRO A 42 19.54 -0.63 -11.00
N GLY A 43 20.59 -0.85 -10.20
CA GLY A 43 21.33 0.22 -9.53
C GLY A 43 20.71 0.74 -8.24
N GLN A 44 19.55 0.22 -7.82
CA GLN A 44 18.93 0.54 -6.55
C GLN A 44 19.38 -0.40 -5.43
N GLU A 45 19.08 -0.01 -4.19
CA GLU A 45 19.59 -0.62 -2.96
C GLU A 45 19.34 -2.14 -2.87
N CYS A 46 18.15 -2.61 -3.25
CA CYS A 46 17.76 -4.01 -3.12
C CYS A 46 18.12 -4.86 -4.36
N TYR A 47 18.56 -4.25 -5.45
CA TYR A 47 18.81 -4.99 -6.71
C TYR A 47 19.82 -6.12 -6.53
N GLN A 48 21.02 -5.81 -6.05
CA GLN A 48 22.07 -6.81 -5.87
C GLN A 48 21.74 -7.83 -4.77
N PRO A 49 21.26 -7.42 -3.57
CA PRO A 49 20.84 -8.36 -2.53
C PRO A 49 19.78 -9.37 -2.97
N VAL A 50 18.82 -8.95 -3.81
CA VAL A 50 17.81 -9.89 -4.37
C VAL A 50 18.46 -10.87 -5.34
N ILE A 51 19.38 -10.43 -6.19
CA ILE A 51 20.11 -11.33 -7.09
C ILE A 51 20.98 -12.31 -6.29
N ASP A 52 21.62 -11.86 -5.23
CA ASP A 52 22.45 -12.73 -4.38
C ASP A 52 21.59 -13.79 -3.66
N LEU A 53 20.37 -13.45 -3.31
CA LEU A 53 19.42 -14.38 -2.68
C LEU A 53 18.84 -15.41 -3.67
N PHE A 54 18.43 -14.98 -4.86
CA PHE A 54 17.69 -15.83 -5.81
C PHE A 54 18.54 -16.37 -6.97
N GLY A 55 19.76 -15.88 -7.13
CA GLY A 55 20.62 -16.20 -8.26
C GLY A 55 20.34 -15.34 -9.50
N LYS A 56 21.21 -15.50 -10.52
CA LYS A 56 21.14 -14.71 -11.76
C LYS A 56 19.94 -15.06 -12.65
N ASP A 57 19.32 -16.19 -12.42
CA ASP A 57 18.18 -16.66 -13.22
C ASP A 57 16.93 -15.79 -13.06
N VAL A 58 16.89 -14.96 -12.01
CA VAL A 58 15.82 -13.98 -11.82
C VAL A 58 16.06 -12.67 -12.57
N ILE A 59 17.10 -12.57 -13.39
CA ILE A 59 17.41 -11.37 -14.18
C ILE A 59 16.84 -11.54 -15.59
N LYS A 60 16.04 -10.59 -16.06
CA LYS A 60 15.58 -10.51 -17.44
C LYS A 60 16.66 -9.96 -18.38
N ASN A 61 16.43 -10.07 -19.69
CA ASN A 61 17.32 -9.54 -20.73
C ASN A 61 17.54 -8.02 -20.63
N ASP A 62 16.54 -7.27 -20.14
CA ASP A 62 16.60 -5.84 -19.88
C ASP A 62 17.28 -5.47 -18.54
N LYS A 63 17.86 -6.45 -17.88
CA LYS A 63 18.52 -6.37 -16.56
C LYS A 63 17.57 -6.12 -15.39
N THR A 64 16.27 -6.05 -15.58
CA THR A 64 15.29 -5.96 -14.48
C THR A 64 15.10 -7.32 -13.80
N ILE A 65 14.65 -7.31 -12.55
CA ILE A 65 14.30 -8.55 -11.82
C ILE A 65 13.01 -9.12 -12.40
N ASP A 66 13.01 -10.40 -12.71
CA ASP A 66 11.82 -11.16 -13.10
C ASP A 66 10.99 -11.50 -11.85
N ARG A 67 10.05 -10.61 -11.53
CA ARG A 67 9.17 -10.77 -10.37
C ARG A 67 8.35 -12.05 -10.40
N LYS A 68 8.01 -12.54 -11.58
CA LYS A 68 7.29 -13.82 -11.72
C LYS A 68 8.17 -14.97 -11.24
N ARG A 69 9.41 -15.04 -11.70
CA ARG A 69 10.37 -16.07 -11.25
C ARG A 69 10.63 -15.98 -9.74
N VAL A 70 10.80 -14.75 -9.20
CA VAL A 70 10.94 -14.56 -7.75
C VAL A 70 9.70 -15.10 -7.03
N SER A 71 8.51 -14.77 -7.50
CA SER A 71 7.25 -15.26 -6.94
C SER A 71 7.13 -16.78 -7.01
N ASP A 72 7.52 -17.40 -8.13
CA ASP A 72 7.50 -18.84 -8.31
C ASP A 72 8.44 -19.54 -7.29
N VAL A 73 9.67 -19.02 -7.09
CA VAL A 73 10.61 -19.54 -6.10
C VAL A 73 10.08 -19.39 -4.67
N VAL A 74 9.52 -18.23 -4.34
CA VAL A 74 8.92 -17.97 -3.01
C VAL A 74 7.75 -18.90 -2.74
N PHE A 75 6.95 -19.22 -3.76
CA PHE A 75 5.83 -20.15 -3.64
C PHE A 75 6.29 -21.57 -3.33
N GLU A 76 7.38 -22.03 -3.98
CA GLU A 76 7.96 -23.36 -3.76
C GLU A 76 8.74 -23.46 -2.45
N GLN A 77 9.36 -22.35 -2.01
CA GLN A 77 10.25 -22.28 -0.84
C GLN A 77 9.87 -21.06 0.04
N PRO A 78 8.91 -21.22 0.96
CA PRO A 78 8.39 -20.11 1.78
C PRO A 78 9.44 -19.37 2.63
N ASP A 79 10.55 -20.02 2.98
CA ASP A 79 11.64 -19.40 3.74
C ASP A 79 12.28 -18.21 2.97
N PHE A 80 12.28 -18.29 1.63
CA PHE A 80 12.75 -17.18 0.79
C PHE A 80 11.89 -15.92 0.91
N LEU A 81 10.60 -16.05 1.24
CA LEU A 81 9.74 -14.90 1.49
C LEU A 81 10.23 -14.07 2.67
N SER A 82 10.60 -14.72 3.77
CA SER A 82 11.11 -14.02 4.95
C SER A 82 12.43 -13.30 4.65
N CYS A 83 13.34 -13.94 3.92
CA CYS A 83 14.60 -13.33 3.48
C CYS A 83 14.36 -12.14 2.55
N LEU A 84 13.48 -12.29 1.55
CA LEU A 84 13.11 -11.22 0.63
C LEU A 84 12.51 -10.02 1.35
N ASN A 85 11.57 -10.27 2.27
CA ASN A 85 10.95 -9.22 3.08
C ASN A 85 11.99 -8.50 3.94
N GLY A 86 12.94 -9.23 4.53
CA GLY A 86 14.06 -8.66 5.29
C GLY A 86 14.97 -7.73 4.47
N ILE A 87 15.05 -7.93 3.15
CA ILE A 87 15.79 -7.06 2.23
C ILE A 87 14.94 -5.84 1.84
N ILE A 88 13.66 -6.07 1.45
CA ILE A 88 12.84 -5.04 0.81
C ILE A 88 12.21 -4.08 1.82
N HIS A 89 11.61 -4.59 2.91
CA HIS A 89 10.83 -3.74 3.82
C HIS A 89 11.65 -2.60 4.46
N PRO A 90 12.89 -2.84 4.95
CA PRO A 90 13.71 -1.75 5.47
C PRO A 90 14.07 -0.70 4.41
N ALA A 91 14.31 -1.12 3.17
CA ALA A 91 14.63 -0.21 2.07
C ALA A 91 13.41 0.63 1.66
N VAL A 92 12.22 0.02 1.62
CA VAL A 92 10.95 0.72 1.38
C VAL A 92 10.70 1.76 2.47
N LYS A 93 10.87 1.40 3.74
CA LYS A 93 10.70 2.34 4.88
C LYS A 93 11.65 3.52 4.76
N ARG A 94 12.93 3.28 4.46
CA ARG A 94 13.93 4.37 4.23
C ARG A 94 13.54 5.27 3.06
N TYR A 95 13.09 4.70 1.95
CA TYR A 95 12.66 5.46 0.79
C TYR A 95 11.47 6.36 1.13
N ILE A 96 10.46 5.81 1.82
CA ILE A 96 9.26 6.57 2.25
C ILE A 96 9.67 7.74 3.14
N LEU A 97 10.46 7.49 4.19
CA LEU A 97 10.90 8.53 5.13
C LEU A 97 11.68 9.64 4.42
N LYS A 98 12.59 9.27 3.51
CA LYS A 98 13.35 10.23 2.70
C LYS A 98 12.41 11.06 1.81
N SER A 99 11.46 10.42 1.13
CA SER A 99 10.50 11.13 0.28
C SER A 99 9.62 12.11 1.08
N LEU A 100 9.17 11.72 2.28
CA LEU A 100 8.42 12.61 3.17
C LEU A 100 9.24 13.83 3.60
N GLU A 101 10.53 13.65 3.93
CA GLU A 101 11.41 14.77 4.26
C GLU A 101 11.62 15.72 3.07
N GLU A 102 11.78 15.19 1.87
CA GLU A 102 11.92 15.98 0.64
C GLU A 102 10.64 16.78 0.38
N GLN A 103 9.47 16.16 0.46
CA GLN A 103 8.19 16.85 0.29
C GLN A 103 7.94 17.92 1.36
N LYS A 104 8.39 17.69 2.58
CA LYS A 104 8.33 18.70 3.65
C LYS A 104 9.20 19.93 3.33
N LYS A 105 10.41 19.72 2.80
CA LYS A 105 11.32 20.81 2.38
C LYS A 105 10.76 21.61 1.20
N GLU A 106 10.03 20.95 0.29
CA GLU A 106 9.33 21.55 -0.84
C GLU A 106 8.05 22.32 -0.44
N GLY A 107 7.67 22.28 0.84
CA GLY A 107 6.49 22.99 1.33
C GLY A 107 5.17 22.28 1.02
N ARG A 108 5.19 20.97 0.71
CA ARG A 108 3.99 20.18 0.50
C ARG A 108 3.12 20.21 1.75
N LYS A 109 1.81 20.38 1.57
CA LYS A 109 0.86 20.44 2.68
C LYS A 109 0.37 19.07 3.13
N LEU A 110 0.19 18.15 2.18
CA LEU A 110 -0.38 16.82 2.42
C LEU A 110 0.44 15.75 1.72
N CYS A 111 0.83 14.73 2.49
CA CYS A 111 1.37 13.47 1.98
C CYS A 111 0.48 12.31 2.40
N VAL A 112 0.43 11.29 1.57
CA VAL A 112 -0.34 10.07 1.81
C VAL A 112 0.58 8.87 1.60
N VAL A 113 0.61 7.97 2.57
CA VAL A 113 1.35 6.70 2.46
C VAL A 113 0.34 5.57 2.46
N GLU A 114 0.35 4.76 1.41
CA GLU A 114 -0.51 3.59 1.29
C GLU A 114 0.33 2.32 1.26
N ALA A 115 -0.10 1.31 2.03
CA ALA A 115 0.50 -0.01 2.03
C ALA A 115 -0.53 -1.09 2.36
N ALA A 116 -0.34 -2.28 1.78
CA ALA A 116 -1.14 -3.45 2.11
C ALA A 116 -0.85 -3.96 3.52
N LEU A 117 0.42 -3.94 3.95
CA LEU A 117 0.90 -4.36 5.27
C LEU A 117 1.21 -3.16 6.18
N PHE A 118 0.36 -2.12 6.12
CA PHE A 118 0.61 -0.83 6.75
C PHE A 118 0.86 -0.92 8.26
N LEU A 119 0.01 -1.65 8.97
CA LEU A 119 0.05 -1.80 10.41
C LEU A 119 1.15 -2.79 10.84
N GLU A 120 1.34 -3.86 10.08
CA GLU A 120 2.34 -4.89 10.31
C GLU A 120 3.77 -4.35 10.16
N GLU A 121 3.97 -3.40 9.25
CA GLU A 121 5.27 -2.73 9.00
C GLU A 121 5.45 -1.47 9.85
N HIS A 122 4.54 -1.22 10.78
CA HIS A 122 4.59 -0.09 11.72
C HIS A 122 4.69 1.28 11.02
N TYR A 123 4.01 1.46 9.88
CA TYR A 123 4.03 2.75 9.14
C TYR A 123 3.23 3.84 9.84
N GLN A 124 2.37 3.50 10.81
CA GLN A 124 1.69 4.46 11.67
C GLN A 124 2.66 5.33 12.48
N GLU A 125 3.89 4.86 12.75
CA GLU A 125 4.88 5.59 13.55
C GLU A 125 5.32 6.93 12.94
N PHE A 126 5.17 7.11 11.63
CA PHE A 126 5.54 8.34 10.92
C PHE A 126 4.38 9.03 10.21
N CYS A 127 3.16 8.63 10.51
CA CYS A 127 1.95 9.27 10.04
C CYS A 127 1.25 10.02 11.17
N ASP A 128 0.64 11.17 10.85
CA ASP A 128 -0.13 11.95 11.81
C ASP A 128 -1.50 11.30 12.10
N GLU A 129 -2.03 10.57 11.13
CA GLU A 129 -3.28 9.80 11.23
C GLU A 129 -3.23 8.59 10.31
N VAL A 130 -3.94 7.55 10.69
CA VAL A 130 -4.18 6.36 9.86
C VAL A 130 -5.65 6.23 9.51
N TRP A 131 -5.95 6.13 8.22
CA TRP A 131 -7.30 5.97 7.71
C TRP A 131 -7.54 4.56 7.21
N TYR A 132 -8.62 3.96 7.66
CA TYR A 132 -9.09 2.67 7.17
C TYR A 132 -10.15 2.87 6.08
N ILE A 133 -9.87 2.38 4.88
CA ILE A 133 -10.87 2.35 3.81
C ILE A 133 -11.65 1.05 3.95
N HIS A 134 -12.87 1.19 4.45
CA HIS A 134 -13.77 0.07 4.65
C HIS A 134 -14.67 -0.15 3.44
N THR A 135 -14.89 -1.41 3.11
CA THR A 135 -15.87 -1.86 2.12
C THR A 135 -16.33 -3.26 2.50
N ASP A 136 -17.63 -3.47 2.50
CA ASP A 136 -18.26 -4.74 2.82
C ASP A 136 -17.70 -5.88 1.95
N GLU A 137 -17.55 -7.05 2.53
CA GLU A 137 -16.90 -8.21 1.90
C GLU A 137 -17.53 -8.54 0.54
N GLU A 138 -18.87 -8.59 0.45
CA GLU A 138 -19.56 -8.92 -0.79
C GLU A 138 -19.27 -7.91 -1.91
N ILE A 139 -19.19 -6.62 -1.57
CA ILE A 139 -18.85 -5.57 -2.54
C ILE A 139 -17.37 -5.71 -2.98
N ARG A 140 -16.48 -6.04 -2.07
CA ARG A 140 -15.06 -6.31 -2.39
C ARG A 140 -14.95 -7.49 -3.36
N ILE A 141 -15.67 -8.59 -3.10
CA ILE A 141 -15.72 -9.76 -3.98
C ILE A 141 -16.19 -9.36 -5.38
N GLN A 142 -17.31 -8.64 -5.49
CA GLN A 142 -17.83 -8.16 -6.78
C GLN A 142 -16.82 -7.30 -7.54
N ARG A 143 -16.14 -6.39 -6.84
CA ARG A 143 -15.07 -5.55 -7.44
C ARG A 143 -13.89 -6.38 -7.93
N LEU A 144 -13.45 -7.39 -7.18
CA LEU A 144 -12.36 -8.28 -7.56
C LEU A 144 -12.72 -9.13 -8.77
N MET A 145 -13.94 -9.67 -8.82
CA MET A 145 -14.44 -10.41 -9.97
C MET A 145 -14.49 -9.52 -11.21
N LYS A 146 -15.07 -8.32 -11.10
CA LYS A 146 -15.25 -7.40 -12.23
C LYS A 146 -13.91 -6.83 -12.74
N ASN A 147 -13.05 -6.37 -11.85
CA ASN A 147 -11.88 -5.57 -12.23
C ASN A 147 -10.61 -6.41 -12.41
N ARG A 148 -10.53 -7.60 -11.78
CA ARG A 148 -9.34 -8.48 -11.84
C ARG A 148 -9.64 -9.84 -12.47
N GLY A 149 -10.89 -10.12 -12.83
CA GLY A 149 -11.29 -11.41 -13.41
C GLY A 149 -11.12 -12.59 -12.43
N TYR A 150 -11.13 -12.34 -11.12
CA TYR A 150 -11.00 -13.40 -10.13
C TYR A 150 -12.31 -14.18 -10.01
N THR A 151 -12.22 -15.46 -9.63
CA THR A 151 -13.40 -16.21 -9.21
C THR A 151 -13.83 -15.79 -7.81
N ARG A 152 -15.06 -16.12 -7.42
CA ARG A 152 -15.57 -15.87 -6.07
C ARG A 152 -14.70 -16.57 -5.02
N GLU A 153 -14.36 -17.84 -5.26
CA GLU A 153 -13.53 -18.66 -4.36
C GLU A 153 -12.15 -18.03 -4.17
N LYS A 154 -11.51 -17.59 -5.25
CA LYS A 154 -10.22 -16.88 -5.19
C LYS A 154 -10.33 -15.58 -4.40
N SER A 155 -11.40 -14.82 -4.62
CA SER A 155 -11.64 -13.56 -3.92
C SER A 155 -11.82 -13.78 -2.41
N LEU A 156 -12.62 -14.78 -2.02
CA LEU A 156 -12.81 -15.18 -0.62
C LEU A 156 -11.50 -15.64 0.04
N GLY A 157 -10.70 -16.45 -0.66
CA GLY A 157 -9.40 -16.90 -0.16
C GLY A 157 -8.44 -15.75 0.11
N ILE A 158 -8.38 -14.75 -0.82
CA ILE A 158 -7.53 -13.58 -0.64
C ILE A 158 -8.02 -12.70 0.53
N ILE A 159 -9.33 -12.50 0.63
CA ILE A 159 -9.92 -11.69 1.71
C ILE A 159 -9.73 -12.37 3.07
N GLY A 160 -9.91 -13.70 3.13
CA GLY A 160 -9.76 -14.49 4.36
C GLY A 160 -8.32 -14.52 4.92
N ASN A 161 -7.32 -14.24 4.10
CA ASN A 161 -5.92 -14.14 4.51
C ASN A 161 -5.52 -12.73 5.00
N GLN A 162 -6.45 -11.78 5.00
CA GLN A 162 -6.21 -10.42 5.49
C GLN A 162 -6.70 -10.26 6.94
N PRO A 163 -6.17 -9.29 7.68
CA PRO A 163 -6.73 -8.93 8.98
C PRO A 163 -8.22 -8.62 8.88
N ARG A 164 -8.96 -8.93 9.95
CA ARG A 164 -10.40 -8.68 10.03
C ARG A 164 -10.70 -7.21 10.22
N GLU A 165 -11.94 -6.81 9.95
CA GLU A 165 -12.41 -5.43 10.09
C GLU A 165 -12.20 -4.88 11.50
N ASP A 166 -12.47 -5.68 12.54
CA ASP A 166 -12.28 -5.28 13.93
C ASP A 166 -10.83 -4.90 14.24
N TYR A 167 -9.85 -5.60 13.64
CA TYR A 167 -8.44 -5.26 13.77
C TYR A 167 -8.14 -3.89 13.16
N PHE A 168 -8.60 -3.62 11.93
CA PHE A 168 -8.38 -2.32 11.29
C PHE A 168 -9.04 -1.19 12.08
N ARG A 169 -10.30 -1.35 12.51
CA ARG A 169 -11.01 -0.33 13.28
C ARG A 169 -10.35 -0.01 14.62
N ALA A 170 -9.73 -1.00 15.26
CA ALA A 170 -9.04 -0.81 16.53
C ALA A 170 -7.68 -0.08 16.39
N HIS A 171 -7.07 -0.07 15.20
CA HIS A 171 -5.72 0.45 14.97
C HIS A 171 -5.67 1.64 14.00
N THR A 172 -6.81 2.27 13.72
CA THR A 172 -6.90 3.41 12.83
C THR A 172 -7.71 4.55 13.45
N ASP A 173 -7.40 5.78 13.05
CA ASP A 173 -7.98 7.00 13.64
C ASP A 173 -9.26 7.46 12.93
N PHE A 174 -9.44 7.04 11.69
CA PHE A 174 -10.56 7.44 10.86
C PHE A 174 -10.96 6.34 9.89
N VAL A 175 -12.27 6.12 9.77
CA VAL A 175 -12.82 5.12 8.85
C VAL A 175 -13.55 5.84 7.72
N VAL A 176 -13.21 5.47 6.49
CA VAL A 176 -13.90 5.93 5.28
C VAL A 176 -14.73 4.78 4.72
N GLU A 177 -16.04 4.89 4.83
CA GLU A 177 -16.97 3.90 4.28
C GLU A 177 -17.08 4.06 2.75
N ASN A 178 -16.67 3.01 2.01
CA ASN A 178 -16.63 3.04 0.55
C ASN A 178 -17.53 1.96 -0.08
N ASN A 179 -18.77 1.84 0.46
CA ASN A 179 -19.72 0.78 0.10
C ASN A 179 -20.57 1.06 -1.15
N GLY A 180 -20.41 2.20 -1.82
CA GLY A 180 -21.25 2.42 -3.00
C GLY A 180 -21.14 3.80 -3.61
N ASN A 181 -21.95 4.76 -3.17
CA ASN A 181 -21.96 6.09 -3.75
C ASN A 181 -20.65 6.83 -3.46
N VAL A 182 -19.90 7.09 -4.54
CA VAL A 182 -18.59 7.74 -4.48
C VAL A 182 -18.65 9.15 -3.88
N GLU A 183 -19.74 9.89 -4.08
CA GLU A 183 -19.92 11.22 -3.51
C GLU A 183 -19.98 11.19 -1.96
N LYS A 184 -20.54 10.12 -1.39
CA LYS A 184 -20.51 9.92 0.06
C LYS A 184 -19.09 9.65 0.56
N THR A 185 -18.31 8.90 -0.21
CA THR A 185 -16.90 8.67 0.09
C THR A 185 -16.10 9.96 0.04
N TRP A 186 -16.32 10.80 -1.00
CA TRP A 186 -15.70 12.12 -1.11
C TRP A 186 -15.98 13.04 0.07
N LYS A 187 -17.24 13.09 0.52
CA LYS A 187 -17.61 13.90 1.70
C LYS A 187 -16.86 13.47 2.95
N GLN A 188 -16.75 12.17 3.20
CA GLN A 188 -15.99 11.65 4.34
C GLN A 188 -14.49 12.00 4.25
N ILE A 189 -13.89 11.91 3.05
CA ILE A 189 -12.49 12.31 2.83
C ILE A 189 -12.34 13.81 3.11
N ASP A 190 -13.26 14.65 2.61
CA ASP A 190 -13.24 16.08 2.86
C ASP A 190 -13.33 16.42 4.36
N GLU A 191 -14.18 15.71 5.09
CA GLU A 191 -14.27 15.82 6.55
C GLU A 191 -12.97 15.41 7.24
N GLY A 192 -12.38 14.26 6.86
CA GLY A 192 -11.13 13.77 7.41
C GLY A 192 -9.96 14.73 7.19
N VAL A 193 -9.84 15.32 5.99
CA VAL A 193 -8.78 16.30 5.71
C VAL A 193 -8.95 17.56 6.55
N ARG A 194 -10.18 18.07 6.72
CA ARG A 194 -10.49 19.29 7.48
C ARG A 194 -10.41 19.14 8.99
N ARG A 195 -10.62 17.93 9.54
CA ARG A 195 -10.62 17.67 10.99
C ARG A 195 -9.44 18.29 11.74
N ASN A 196 -8.30 18.46 11.07
CA ASN A 196 -7.07 18.93 11.66
C ASN A 196 -6.61 20.30 11.13
N GLU A 197 -7.41 20.96 10.29
CA GLU A 197 -7.14 22.36 9.92
C GLU A 197 -7.59 23.35 11.00
N THR A 198 -8.23 22.86 12.06
CA THR A 198 -8.85 23.66 13.14
C THR A 198 -8.08 23.60 14.46
N LEU A 199 -6.82 23.15 14.45
CA LEU A 199 -5.93 23.18 15.62
C LEU A 199 -4.81 24.18 15.45
#